data_69dac3b7a919166a85e2122de42f0f96
#
_entry.id   69dac3b7a919166a85e2122de42f0f96
#
_cell.length_a   1.000
_cell.length_b   1.000
_cell.length_c   1.000
_cell.angle_alpha   90.00
_cell.angle_beta   90.00
_cell.angle_gamma   90.00
#
_symmetry.space_group_name_H-M   'P 1'
#
loop_
_entity.id
_entity.type
_entity.pdbx_description
1 polymer ?
#
loop_
_entity_poly.entity_id
_entity_poly.type
_entity_poly.pdbx_seq_one_letter_code
_entity_poly.pdbx_strand_id
1 'polypeptide(L)'
;MRKMTFLIAFVSAILLNSNYASAQRWAVGVDVADMINLGTISIDWAVATGQHITINAEASVNPWTFHKGEADQFQNRKQTYSLGVIYWPWNVYSGWWISGAAQYREYNYGGITDNESEEGDMGGIAFGGGYSLMLGEHINLDFGLGLWTGYQKYVTYACPQCGKIVDSGEKWFVMPNNLKLGLIWIF
;
A
#
# COMPACT_ATOMS: atom_id res chain seq x y z
N MET A 1 -23.07 -11.00 14.20
CA MET A 1 -23.93 -10.56 13.11
C MET A 1 -24.32 -9.07 13.19
N ARG A 2 -24.76 -8.49 14.34
CA ARG A 2 -25.13 -7.04 14.45
C ARG A 2 -24.02 -6.05 14.08
N LYS A 3 -22.72 -6.34 14.34
CA LYS A 3 -21.61 -5.44 14.02
C LYS A 3 -21.32 -5.33 12.51
N MET A 4 -21.53 -6.43 11.79
CA MET A 4 -21.32 -6.47 10.34
C MET A 4 -22.46 -5.73 9.59
N THR A 5 -23.69 -5.81 10.11
CA THR A 5 -24.83 -5.07 9.55
C THR A 5 -24.66 -3.55 9.70
N PHE A 6 -24.08 -3.09 10.82
CA PHE A 6 -23.77 -1.67 11.04
C PHE A 6 -22.69 -1.16 10.07
N LEU A 7 -21.65 -1.96 9.80
CA LEU A 7 -20.59 -1.61 8.85
C LEU A 7 -21.15 -1.49 7.43
N ILE A 8 -21.97 -2.45 7.01
CA ILE A 8 -22.62 -2.43 5.70
C ILE A 8 -23.57 -1.24 5.56
N ALA A 9 -24.38 -0.94 6.58
CA ALA A 9 -25.28 0.20 6.59
C ALA A 9 -24.52 1.54 6.55
N PHE A 10 -23.38 1.65 7.25
CA PHE A 10 -22.54 2.84 7.25
C PHE A 10 -21.88 3.08 5.89
N VAL A 11 -21.33 2.03 5.27
CA VAL A 11 -20.76 2.08 3.92
C VAL A 11 -21.84 2.43 2.89
N SER A 12 -23.04 1.85 3.00
CA SER A 12 -24.17 2.17 2.11
C SER A 12 -24.65 3.61 2.28
N ALA A 13 -24.67 4.16 3.51
CA ALA A 13 -25.05 5.54 3.76
C ALA A 13 -24.06 6.55 3.16
N ILE A 14 -22.75 6.23 3.14
CA ILE A 14 -21.73 7.05 2.48
C ILE A 14 -21.93 7.03 0.96
N LEU A 15 -22.31 5.89 0.38
CA LEU A 15 -22.51 5.74 -1.06
C LEU A 15 -23.80 6.43 -1.57
N LEU A 16 -24.81 6.62 -0.72
CA LEU A 16 -26.13 7.15 -1.12
C LEU A 16 -26.26 8.68 -1.04
N ASN A 17 -25.34 9.39 -0.36
CA ASN A 17 -25.46 10.85 -0.16
C ASN A 17 -24.80 11.72 -1.25
N SER A 18 -24.64 11.22 -2.46
CA SER A 18 -23.86 11.88 -3.48
C SER A 18 -24.70 12.42 -4.64
N ASN A 19 -25.48 13.47 -4.39
CA ASN A 19 -26.18 14.27 -5.42
C ASN A 19 -25.35 15.49 -5.86
N TYR A 20 -24.07 15.31 -6.15
CA TYR A 20 -23.28 16.35 -6.82
C TYR A 20 -22.96 15.91 -8.25
N ALA A 21 -23.01 16.86 -9.18
CA ALA A 21 -22.77 16.64 -10.60
C ALA A 21 -21.57 15.71 -10.82
N SER A 22 -21.81 14.64 -11.55
CA SER A 22 -20.89 13.55 -11.74
C SER A 22 -19.73 13.96 -12.64
N ALA A 23 -18.66 14.45 -12.05
CA ALA A 23 -17.36 14.43 -12.69
C ALA A 23 -16.54 13.38 -11.97
N GLN A 24 -16.08 12.37 -12.70
CA GLN A 24 -15.01 11.43 -12.37
C GLN A 24 -14.84 11.13 -10.85
N ARG A 25 -15.63 10.19 -10.33
CA ARG A 25 -15.69 9.91 -8.89
C ARG A 25 -14.76 8.80 -8.45
N TRP A 26 -14.52 7.85 -9.33
CA TRP A 26 -13.80 6.63 -9.03
C TRP A 26 -12.49 6.61 -9.76
N ALA A 27 -11.49 6.08 -9.12
CA ALA A 27 -10.20 5.85 -9.75
C ALA A 27 -9.69 4.46 -9.38
N VAL A 28 -9.07 3.80 -10.34
CA VAL A 28 -8.34 2.55 -10.16
C VAL A 28 -6.98 2.70 -10.77
N GLY A 29 -5.94 2.23 -10.09
CA GLY A 29 -4.58 2.36 -10.56
C GLY A 29 -3.72 1.16 -10.21
N VAL A 30 -2.53 1.19 -10.77
CA VAL A 30 -1.43 0.27 -10.46
C VAL A 30 -0.17 1.08 -10.19
N ASP A 31 0.67 0.62 -9.27
CA ASP A 31 1.95 1.24 -9.02
C ASP A 31 3.06 0.53 -9.81
N VAL A 32 3.63 1.25 -10.77
CA VAL A 32 4.71 0.75 -11.64
C VAL A 32 6.03 0.64 -10.85
N ALA A 33 6.25 1.50 -9.85
CA ALA A 33 7.44 1.42 -9.00
C ALA A 33 7.44 0.13 -8.17
N ASP A 34 6.28 -0.32 -7.72
CA ASP A 34 6.12 -1.61 -7.05
C ASP A 34 6.46 -2.79 -7.99
N MET A 35 6.11 -2.71 -9.27
CA MET A 35 6.48 -3.73 -10.26
C MET A 35 8.00 -3.83 -10.43
N ILE A 36 8.72 -2.71 -10.40
CA ILE A 36 10.19 -2.68 -10.45
C ILE A 36 10.79 -3.28 -9.17
N ASN A 37 10.11 -3.16 -8.03
CA ASN A 37 10.50 -3.78 -6.77
C ASN A 37 10.21 -5.29 -6.78
N LEU A 38 11.01 -6.04 -7.54
CA LEU A 38 10.98 -7.50 -7.64
C LEU A 38 9.60 -8.05 -8.06
N GLY A 39 8.88 -7.34 -8.93
CA GLY A 39 7.61 -7.81 -9.46
C GLY A 39 6.48 -7.78 -8.43
N THR A 40 6.47 -6.85 -7.51
CA THR A 40 5.33 -6.62 -6.60
C THR A 40 4.13 -6.15 -7.43
N ILE A 41 3.00 -6.81 -7.27
CA ILE A 41 1.75 -6.45 -7.92
C ILE A 41 0.94 -5.59 -6.95
N SER A 42 0.52 -4.41 -7.38
CA SER A 42 -0.30 -3.50 -6.58
C SER A 42 -1.56 -3.09 -7.33
N ILE A 43 -2.59 -2.81 -6.57
CA ILE A 43 -3.82 -2.20 -7.03
C ILE A 43 -4.21 -1.09 -6.08
N ASP A 44 -4.44 0.09 -6.64
CA ASP A 44 -4.98 1.27 -5.98
C ASP A 44 -6.43 1.45 -6.36
N TRP A 45 -7.25 1.78 -5.38
CA TRP A 45 -8.62 2.19 -5.59
C TRP A 45 -8.90 3.46 -4.81
N ALA A 46 -9.54 4.44 -5.43
CA ALA A 46 -9.90 5.69 -4.78
C ALA A 46 -11.30 6.16 -5.17
N VAL A 47 -11.94 6.84 -4.23
CA VAL A 47 -13.24 7.47 -4.43
C VAL A 47 -13.22 8.92 -3.95
N ALA A 48 -13.64 9.84 -4.80
CA ALA A 48 -13.81 11.23 -4.44
C ALA A 48 -15.05 11.42 -3.55
N THR A 49 -14.85 11.98 -2.37
CA THR A 49 -15.91 12.32 -1.42
C THR A 49 -16.30 13.80 -1.48
N GLY A 50 -15.56 14.59 -2.25
CA GLY A 50 -15.76 16.01 -2.45
C GLY A 50 -14.75 16.57 -3.45
N GLN A 51 -14.60 17.88 -3.51
CA GLN A 51 -13.69 18.55 -4.46
C GLN A 51 -12.21 18.40 -4.10
N HIS A 52 -11.90 18.14 -2.83
CA HIS A 52 -10.54 18.15 -2.29
C HIS A 52 -10.14 16.88 -1.57
N ILE A 53 -11.03 15.91 -1.43
CA ILE A 53 -10.78 14.73 -0.61
C ILE A 53 -11.17 13.47 -1.38
N THR A 54 -10.24 12.50 -1.40
CA THR A 54 -10.50 11.13 -1.81
C THR A 54 -10.21 10.17 -0.67
N ILE A 55 -11.01 9.12 -0.55
CA ILE A 55 -10.70 7.94 0.27
C ILE A 55 -10.02 6.95 -0.68
N ASN A 56 -8.90 6.40 -0.24
CA ASN A 56 -8.15 5.42 -1.03
C ASN A 56 -7.94 4.12 -0.25
N ALA A 57 -7.91 3.02 -0.97
CA ALA A 57 -7.49 1.71 -0.51
C ALA A 57 -6.45 1.16 -1.48
N GLU A 58 -5.41 0.56 -0.93
CA GLU A 58 -4.34 -0.07 -1.71
C GLU A 58 -4.10 -1.47 -1.20
N ALA A 59 -3.84 -2.39 -2.10
CA ALA A 59 -3.40 -3.73 -1.80
C ALA A 59 -2.22 -4.09 -2.71
N SER A 60 -1.14 -4.60 -2.13
CA SER A 60 0.01 -5.08 -2.89
C SER A 60 0.47 -6.46 -2.41
N VAL A 61 0.96 -7.26 -3.34
CA VAL A 61 1.45 -8.60 -3.07
C VAL A 61 2.72 -8.88 -3.85
N ASN A 62 3.70 -9.44 -3.17
CA ASN A 62 4.89 -10.02 -3.78
C ASN A 62 5.00 -11.48 -3.33
N PRO A 63 4.69 -12.46 -4.17
CA PRO A 63 4.73 -13.87 -3.81
C PRO A 63 6.07 -14.56 -4.11
N TRP A 64 7.05 -13.85 -4.65
CA TRP A 64 8.21 -14.46 -5.29
C TRP A 64 9.25 -14.98 -4.30
N THR A 65 9.71 -16.20 -4.58
CA THR A 65 10.88 -16.84 -3.99
C THR A 65 11.73 -17.34 -5.14
N PHE A 66 12.99 -16.94 -5.19
CA PHE A 66 13.97 -17.32 -6.19
C PHE A 66 14.90 -18.38 -5.62
N HIS A 67 15.41 -19.29 -6.46
CA HIS A 67 16.30 -20.40 -6.10
C HIS A 67 15.78 -21.23 -4.90
N LYS A 68 14.47 -21.54 -4.94
CA LYS A 68 13.81 -22.25 -3.84
C LYS A 68 14.45 -23.62 -3.60
N GLY A 69 14.97 -23.81 -2.39
CA GLY A 69 15.60 -25.06 -1.99
C GLY A 69 17.13 -25.06 -2.14
N GLU A 70 17.74 -23.99 -2.64
CA GLU A 70 19.17 -23.84 -2.82
C GLU A 70 19.80 -23.01 -1.69
N ALA A 71 21.13 -23.04 -1.57
CA ALA A 71 21.86 -22.34 -0.52
C ALA A 71 21.80 -20.80 -0.67
N ASP A 72 21.53 -20.32 -1.88
CA ASP A 72 21.37 -18.92 -2.26
C ASP A 72 19.89 -18.51 -2.43
N GLN A 73 18.98 -19.19 -1.74
CA GLN A 73 17.56 -18.86 -1.78
C GLN A 73 17.35 -17.41 -1.38
N PHE A 74 16.75 -16.63 -2.31
CA PHE A 74 16.35 -15.26 -2.10
C PHE A 74 14.82 -15.15 -2.10
N GLN A 75 14.26 -14.45 -1.11
CA GLN A 75 12.83 -14.23 -1.03
C GLN A 75 12.48 -12.81 -0.57
N ASN A 76 11.48 -12.24 -1.22
CA ASN A 76 10.92 -10.92 -0.88
C ASN A 76 9.39 -11.02 -0.86
N ARG A 77 8.89 -11.95 -0.07
CA ARG A 77 7.45 -12.18 0.04
C ARG A 77 6.84 -11.13 0.95
N LYS A 78 5.82 -10.44 0.47
CA LYS A 78 5.07 -9.47 1.27
C LYS A 78 3.63 -9.33 0.79
N GLN A 79 2.75 -8.99 1.71
CA GLN A 79 1.39 -8.55 1.44
C GLN A 79 1.17 -7.26 2.21
N THR A 80 0.76 -6.21 1.53
CA THR A 80 0.52 -4.89 2.15
C THR A 80 -0.90 -4.45 1.85
N TYR A 81 -1.55 -3.92 2.86
CA TYR A 81 -2.88 -3.34 2.76
C TYR A 81 -2.85 -1.96 3.38
N SER A 82 -3.41 -0.97 2.70
CA SER A 82 -3.58 0.36 3.25
C SER A 82 -4.98 0.90 3.01
N LEU A 83 -5.42 1.73 3.93
CA LEU A 83 -6.67 2.49 3.83
C LEU A 83 -6.41 3.90 4.33
N GLY A 84 -6.73 4.89 3.51
CA GLY A 84 -6.37 6.26 3.83
C GLY A 84 -7.23 7.31 3.17
N VAL A 85 -6.74 8.53 3.32
CA VAL A 85 -7.34 9.74 2.77
C VAL A 85 -6.26 10.54 2.05
N ILE A 86 -6.61 11.08 0.88
CA ILE A 86 -5.76 11.99 0.13
C ILE A 86 -6.45 13.35 0.09
N TYR A 87 -5.71 14.39 0.42
CA TYR A 87 -6.12 15.77 0.29
C TYR A 87 -5.46 16.42 -0.94
N TRP A 88 -6.27 17.09 -1.74
CA TRP A 88 -5.92 17.75 -2.98
C TRP A 88 -6.13 19.26 -2.81
N PRO A 89 -5.08 20.09 -2.76
CA PRO A 89 -5.22 21.53 -2.60
C PRO A 89 -6.07 22.21 -3.70
N TRP A 90 -6.08 21.66 -4.91
CA TRP A 90 -6.86 22.19 -6.04
C TRP A 90 -8.15 21.39 -6.27
N ASN A 91 -8.09 20.34 -7.06
CA ASN A 91 -9.22 19.44 -7.31
C ASN A 91 -8.75 18.00 -7.19
N VAL A 92 -9.65 17.10 -6.86
CA VAL A 92 -9.36 15.66 -6.81
C VAL A 92 -8.74 15.21 -8.13
N TYR A 93 -7.75 14.32 -8.00
CA TYR A 93 -7.00 13.75 -9.11
C TYR A 93 -6.19 14.76 -9.94
N SER A 94 -5.88 15.95 -9.43
CA SER A 94 -5.17 16.98 -10.18
C SER A 94 -4.12 17.71 -9.34
N GLY A 95 -2.90 17.74 -9.81
CA GLY A 95 -1.81 18.51 -9.22
C GLY A 95 -1.25 17.91 -7.92
N TRP A 96 -0.87 18.75 -6.99
CA TRP A 96 -0.27 18.33 -5.71
C TRP A 96 -1.27 17.61 -4.82
N TRP A 97 -0.78 16.64 -4.07
CA TRP A 97 -1.57 15.93 -3.07
C TRP A 97 -0.74 15.57 -1.84
N ILE A 98 -1.41 15.42 -0.71
CA ILE A 98 -0.88 14.84 0.52
C ILE A 98 -1.79 13.73 0.99
N SER A 99 -1.24 12.69 1.61
CA SER A 99 -1.99 11.52 2.05
C SER A 99 -1.63 11.10 3.46
N GLY A 100 -2.60 10.47 4.12
CA GLY A 100 -2.41 9.75 5.36
C GLY A 100 -3.21 8.45 5.32
N ALA A 101 -2.58 7.35 5.73
CA ALA A 101 -3.19 6.03 5.68
C ALA A 101 -2.81 5.17 6.89
N ALA A 102 -3.73 4.31 7.33
CA ALA A 102 -3.39 3.16 8.15
C ALA A 102 -2.88 2.05 7.23
N GLN A 103 -1.76 1.44 7.57
CA GLN A 103 -1.10 0.44 6.74
C GLN A 103 -0.71 -0.77 7.58
N TYR A 104 -0.91 -1.95 7.00
CA TYR A 104 -0.52 -3.25 7.55
C TYR A 104 0.24 -4.03 6.49
N ARG A 105 1.29 -4.75 6.90
CA ARG A 105 2.11 -5.62 6.04
C ARG A 105 2.48 -6.89 6.76
N GLU A 106 2.24 -8.00 6.11
CA GLU A 106 2.90 -9.27 6.41
C GLU A 106 4.08 -9.43 5.46
N TYR A 107 5.22 -9.90 5.97
CA TYR A 107 6.41 -10.07 5.16
C TYR A 107 7.21 -11.30 5.56
N ASN A 108 7.98 -11.79 4.59
CA ASN A 108 8.99 -12.82 4.80
C ASN A 108 10.12 -12.55 3.82
N TYR A 109 11.19 -11.97 4.35
CA TYR A 109 12.39 -11.59 3.61
C TYR A 109 13.53 -12.54 3.94
N GLY A 110 14.37 -12.88 2.96
CA GLY A 110 15.54 -13.72 3.21
C GLY A 110 16.50 -13.75 2.04
N GLY A 111 17.78 -14.00 2.35
CA GLY A 111 18.83 -14.14 1.33
C GLY A 111 19.25 -12.83 0.66
N ILE A 112 18.99 -11.67 1.26
CA ILE A 112 19.31 -10.36 0.64
C ILE A 112 20.77 -9.97 0.91
N THR A 113 21.19 -10.06 2.18
CA THR A 113 22.54 -9.63 2.61
C THR A 113 23.32 -10.79 3.20
N ASP A 114 22.62 -11.72 3.80
CA ASP A 114 23.14 -12.93 4.44
C ASP A 114 22.14 -14.08 4.27
N ASN A 115 22.47 -15.26 4.79
CA ASN A 115 21.58 -16.42 4.71
C ASN A 115 20.43 -16.38 5.71
N GLU A 116 20.26 -15.31 6.47
CA GLU A 116 19.18 -15.19 7.42
C GLU A 116 17.85 -14.86 6.71
N SER A 117 16.76 -15.25 7.33
CA SER A 117 15.42 -14.84 6.91
C SER A 117 14.65 -14.27 8.07
N GLU A 118 13.94 -13.18 7.82
CA GLU A 118 13.07 -12.51 8.78
C GLU A 118 11.63 -12.55 8.29
N GLU A 119 10.72 -13.02 9.12
CA GLU A 119 9.28 -12.92 8.86
C GLU A 119 8.59 -12.17 9.99
N GLY A 120 7.48 -11.53 9.67
CA GLY A 120 6.75 -10.79 10.68
C GLY A 120 5.61 -9.96 10.13
N ASP A 121 5.05 -9.21 11.07
CA ASP A 121 3.92 -8.33 10.85
C ASP A 121 4.30 -6.88 11.18
N MET A 122 3.90 -5.97 10.35
CA MET A 122 4.11 -4.53 10.53
C MET A 122 2.77 -3.79 10.45
N GLY A 123 2.53 -2.89 11.39
CA GLY A 123 1.34 -2.06 11.39
C GLY A 123 1.61 -0.64 11.85
N GLY A 124 0.97 0.33 11.22
CA GLY A 124 1.19 1.72 11.59
C GLY A 124 0.53 2.73 10.67
N ILE A 125 1.09 3.93 10.63
CA ILE A 125 0.56 5.06 9.89
C ILE A 125 1.57 5.46 8.81
N ALA A 126 1.08 5.57 7.58
CA ALA A 126 1.83 6.06 6.43
C ALA A 126 1.39 7.50 6.12
N PHE A 127 2.37 8.33 5.76
CA PHE A 127 2.15 9.69 5.26
C PHE A 127 2.86 9.83 3.93
N GLY A 128 2.24 10.53 3.00
CA GLY A 128 2.81 10.73 1.69
C GLY A 128 2.44 12.07 1.09
N GLY A 129 3.13 12.41 0.02
CA GLY A 129 2.82 13.56 -0.80
C GLY A 129 3.39 13.38 -2.20
N GLY A 130 2.77 14.04 -3.15
CA GLY A 130 3.18 13.89 -4.53
C GLY A 130 2.44 14.81 -5.48
N TYR A 131 2.51 14.45 -6.75
CA TYR A 131 1.91 15.20 -7.83
C TYR A 131 1.23 14.25 -8.83
N SER A 132 0.01 14.59 -9.23
CA SER A 132 -0.77 13.90 -10.24
C SER A 132 -0.73 14.70 -11.54
N LEU A 133 -0.17 14.10 -12.58
CA LEU A 133 -0.10 14.65 -13.93
C LEU A 133 -1.20 14.05 -14.78
N MET A 134 -2.12 14.90 -15.25
CA MET A 134 -3.16 14.47 -16.18
C MET A 134 -2.56 14.23 -17.57
N LEU A 135 -2.61 12.98 -18.05
CA LEU A 135 -2.20 12.61 -19.40
C LEU A 135 -3.36 12.70 -20.40
N GLY A 136 -4.59 12.69 -19.90
CA GLY A 136 -5.80 12.76 -20.69
C GLY A 136 -7.03 12.91 -19.81
N GLU A 137 -8.21 12.75 -20.37
CA GLU A 137 -9.48 12.91 -19.66
C GLU A 137 -9.69 11.84 -18.58
N HIS A 138 -9.12 10.66 -18.74
CA HIS A 138 -9.33 9.50 -17.87
C HIS A 138 -8.04 8.89 -17.31
N ILE A 139 -6.88 9.38 -17.70
CA ILE A 139 -5.60 8.75 -17.34
C ILE A 139 -4.69 9.78 -16.67
N ASN A 140 -4.23 9.46 -15.48
CA ASN A 140 -3.24 10.21 -14.73
C ASN A 140 -1.99 9.39 -14.48
N LEU A 141 -0.87 10.10 -14.35
CA LEU A 141 0.39 9.58 -13.86
C LEU A 141 0.69 10.25 -12.52
N ASP A 142 0.74 9.45 -11.46
CA ASP A 142 0.97 9.91 -10.10
C ASP A 142 2.42 9.66 -9.69
N PHE A 143 3.06 10.69 -9.17
CA PHE A 143 4.39 10.64 -8.57
C PHE A 143 4.28 10.95 -7.09
N GLY A 144 4.92 10.16 -6.24
CA GLY A 144 4.87 10.42 -4.81
C GLY A 144 5.97 9.76 -4.01
N LEU A 145 6.15 10.31 -2.82
CA LEU A 145 7.06 9.80 -1.79
C LEU A 145 6.31 9.76 -0.47
N GLY A 146 6.67 8.81 0.39
CA GLY A 146 6.06 8.69 1.70
C GLY A 146 7.00 8.17 2.76
N LEU A 147 6.55 8.29 4.00
CA LEU A 147 7.14 7.68 5.19
C LEU A 147 6.11 6.81 5.86
N TRP A 148 6.56 5.70 6.41
CA TRP A 148 5.74 4.78 7.18
C TRP A 148 6.37 4.53 8.55
N THR A 149 5.56 4.63 9.59
CA THR A 149 6.00 4.44 10.97
C THR A 149 4.99 3.60 11.74
N GLY A 150 5.47 2.79 12.65
CA GLY A 150 4.61 1.93 13.46
C GLY A 150 5.38 0.88 14.23
N TYR A 151 4.69 -0.21 14.57
CA TYR A 151 5.24 -1.35 15.28
C TYR A 151 5.42 -2.55 14.35
N GLN A 152 6.51 -3.25 14.57
CA GLN A 152 6.87 -4.50 13.89
C GLN A 152 7.08 -5.60 14.92
N LYS A 153 6.47 -6.76 14.67
CA LYS A 153 6.79 -8.03 15.33
C LYS A 153 7.55 -8.87 14.33
N TYR A 154 8.66 -9.44 14.76
CA TYR A 154 9.53 -10.21 13.87
C TYR A 154 10.08 -11.47 14.51
N VAL A 155 10.40 -12.44 13.67
CA VAL A 155 11.15 -13.64 13.98
C VAL A 155 12.21 -13.82 12.91
N THR A 156 13.47 -13.95 13.35
CA THR A 156 14.61 -14.17 12.47
C THR A 156 15.08 -15.61 12.55
N TYR A 157 15.27 -16.24 11.42
CA TYR A 157 15.75 -17.60 11.28
C TYR A 157 17.17 -17.60 10.71
N ALA A 158 18.00 -18.54 11.14
CA ALA A 158 19.39 -18.67 10.70
C ALA A 158 19.53 -18.97 9.19
N CYS A 159 18.49 -19.47 8.56
CA CYS A 159 18.40 -19.65 7.11
C CYS A 159 16.93 -19.83 6.68
N PRO A 160 16.58 -19.57 5.40
CA PRO A 160 15.22 -19.68 4.91
C PRO A 160 14.55 -21.06 5.06
N GLN A 161 15.33 -22.10 5.29
CA GLN A 161 14.85 -23.49 5.35
C GLN A 161 15.10 -24.22 6.68
N CYS A 162 15.98 -23.70 7.55
CA CYS A 162 16.45 -24.47 8.70
C CYS A 162 15.53 -24.38 9.92
N GLY A 163 14.58 -23.47 9.97
CA GLY A 163 13.63 -23.30 11.07
C GLY A 163 14.27 -22.95 12.43
N LYS A 164 15.60 -22.72 12.49
CA LYS A 164 16.31 -22.36 13.72
C LYS A 164 16.13 -20.87 13.97
N ILE A 165 15.37 -20.51 14.98
CA ILE A 165 15.19 -19.13 15.43
C ILE A 165 16.50 -18.60 16.00
N VAL A 166 16.94 -17.45 15.52
CA VAL A 166 18.13 -16.72 15.98
C VAL A 166 17.74 -15.55 16.85
N ASP A 167 16.69 -14.83 16.45
CA ASP A 167 16.18 -13.66 17.15
C ASP A 167 14.67 -13.54 16.98
N SER A 168 14.01 -12.87 17.91
CA SER A 168 12.59 -12.52 17.81
C SER A 168 12.27 -11.37 18.75
N GLY A 169 11.35 -10.52 18.35
CA GLY A 169 11.00 -9.38 19.18
C GLY A 169 9.96 -8.46 18.57
N GLU A 170 9.83 -7.33 19.23
CA GLU A 170 9.00 -6.22 18.77
C GLU A 170 9.86 -4.96 18.72
N LYS A 171 9.71 -4.19 17.65
CA LYS A 171 10.45 -2.91 17.52
C LYS A 171 9.59 -1.85 16.87
N TRP A 172 9.84 -0.61 17.23
CA TRP A 172 9.32 0.53 16.52
C TRP A 172 10.14 0.75 15.25
N PHE A 173 9.49 1.14 14.16
CA PHE A 173 10.16 1.44 12.91
C PHE A 173 9.73 2.79 12.34
N VAL A 174 10.63 3.39 11.58
CA VAL A 174 10.37 4.49 10.65
C VAL A 174 11.13 4.14 9.38
N MET A 175 10.42 4.07 8.27
CA MET A 175 11.04 3.75 6.98
C MET A 175 10.41 4.56 5.85
N PRO A 176 11.12 4.77 4.73
CA PRO A 176 10.49 5.25 3.51
C PRO A 176 9.35 4.31 3.13
N ASN A 177 8.19 4.90 2.83
CA ASN A 177 7.11 4.17 2.17
C ASN A 177 7.43 4.10 0.67
N ASN A 178 6.63 3.41 -0.09
CA ASN A 178 6.86 3.19 -1.51
C ASN A 178 7.12 4.52 -2.25
N LEU A 179 8.06 4.49 -3.19
CA LEU A 179 8.15 5.48 -4.25
C LEU A 179 6.93 5.23 -5.16
N LYS A 180 5.97 6.15 -5.16
CA LYS A 180 4.78 6.00 -6.00
C LYS A 180 5.06 6.46 -7.42
N LEU A 181 4.83 5.57 -8.38
CA LEU A 181 4.77 5.84 -9.80
C LEU A 181 3.50 5.17 -10.34
N GLY A 182 2.36 5.78 -10.03
CA GLY A 182 1.04 5.22 -10.28
C GLY A 182 0.50 5.58 -11.64
N LEU A 183 0.01 4.61 -12.40
CA LEU A 183 -0.85 4.84 -13.56
C LEU A 183 -2.30 4.64 -13.11
N ILE A 184 -3.09 5.71 -13.20
CA ILE A 184 -4.43 5.77 -12.62
C ILE A 184 -5.46 6.03 -13.72
N TRP A 185 -6.50 5.22 -13.74
CA TRP A 185 -7.68 5.39 -14.59
C TRP A 185 -8.82 5.97 -13.76
N ILE A 186 -9.42 7.06 -14.23
CA ILE A 186 -10.46 7.83 -13.55
C ILE A 186 -11.76 7.75 -14.37
N PHE A 187 -12.90 7.46 -13.70
CA PHE A 187 -14.23 7.28 -14.33
C PHE A 187 -15.37 7.69 -13.40
#